data_f7b7677cf015c9951c9013f6427ab216
#
_entry.id   f7b7677cf015c9951c9013f6427ab216
#
_cell.length_a   1.000
_cell.length_b   1.000
_cell.length_c   1.000
_cell.angle_alpha   90.00
_cell.angle_beta   90.00
_cell.angle_gamma   90.00
#
_symmetry.space_group_name_H-M   'P 1'
#
loop_
_entity.id
_entity.type
_entity.pdbx_description
1 polymer ?
#
loop_
_entity_poly.entity_id
_entity_poly.type
_entity_poly.pdbx_seq_one_letter_code
_entity_poly.pdbx_strand_id
1 'polypeptide(L)'
;MRLSGERTGDKGMDSIWEENVQLPMFSALEGDLRTDVLIIGGGLAGLLCAWRLTRAGVACALIEENRIMHGVSGRTTAKVTSQHGCIYGKLLDQFGTEAARLYWQVNEDALAAFRELAR
;
A
#
# COMPACT_ATOMS: atom_id res chain seq x y z
N MET A 1 27.77 -15.94 -5.48
CA MET A 1 27.97 -16.51 -4.14
C MET A 1 26.60 -16.61 -3.50
N ARG A 2 25.99 -17.81 -3.50
CA ARG A 2 24.66 -18.05 -2.93
C ARG A 2 24.79 -18.05 -1.40
N LEU A 3 24.11 -17.13 -0.74
CA LEU A 3 23.82 -17.27 0.68
C LEU A 3 22.47 -17.99 0.82
N SER A 4 22.54 -19.32 0.85
CA SER A 4 21.47 -20.19 1.30
C SER A 4 21.35 -20.05 2.82
N GLY A 5 20.53 -19.13 3.27
CA GLY A 5 20.08 -19.05 4.65
C GLY A 5 18.60 -19.41 4.68
N GLU A 6 18.29 -20.69 4.88
CA GLU A 6 17.00 -21.12 5.38
C GLU A 6 16.76 -20.43 6.72
N ARG A 7 16.03 -19.36 6.74
CA ARG A 7 15.41 -18.87 7.97
C ARG A 7 14.24 -19.79 8.29
N THR A 8 14.51 -20.72 9.18
CA THR A 8 13.51 -21.54 9.87
C THR A 8 12.39 -20.64 10.37
N GLY A 9 11.19 -21.02 9.97
CA GLY A 9 9.97 -20.26 10.08
C GLY A 9 9.71 -19.68 11.45
N ASP A 10 9.56 -18.38 11.47
CA ASP A 10 8.69 -17.71 12.40
C ASP A 10 7.25 -18.19 12.09
N LYS A 11 6.73 -19.11 12.92
CA LYS A 11 5.31 -19.43 13.00
C LYS A 11 4.60 -18.28 13.73
N GLY A 12 4.75 -17.06 13.21
CA GLY A 12 3.88 -15.97 13.53
C GLY A 12 2.49 -16.33 13.05
N MET A 13 1.47 -16.07 13.86
CA MET A 13 0.08 -16.26 13.49
C MET A 13 -0.14 -15.62 12.12
N ASP A 14 -0.48 -16.44 11.13
CA ASP A 14 -0.82 -15.96 9.80
C ASP A 14 -1.98 -14.98 9.94
N SER A 15 -1.93 -13.90 9.21
CA SER A 15 -3.01 -12.91 9.21
C SER A 15 -4.27 -13.55 8.64
N ILE A 16 -5.42 -13.34 9.29
CA ILE A 16 -6.72 -13.82 8.77
C ILE A 16 -6.99 -13.35 7.33
N TRP A 17 -6.30 -12.29 6.88
CA TRP A 17 -6.39 -11.77 5.52
C TRP A 17 -5.57 -12.58 4.52
N GLU A 18 -4.63 -13.40 4.98
CA GLU A 18 -3.76 -14.23 4.13
C GLU A 18 -4.32 -15.64 3.92
N GLU A 19 -5.21 -16.14 4.81
CA GLU A 19 -5.72 -17.51 4.81
C GLU A 19 -6.45 -17.91 3.52
N ASN A 20 -7.12 -16.97 2.86
CA ASN A 20 -7.98 -17.26 1.70
C ASN A 20 -7.59 -16.45 0.44
N VAL A 21 -6.44 -15.77 0.44
CA VAL A 21 -6.01 -14.93 -0.68
C VAL A 21 -4.72 -15.49 -1.28
N GLN A 22 -4.81 -15.95 -2.52
CA GLN A 22 -3.62 -16.28 -3.31
C GLN A 22 -3.11 -15.03 -4.01
N LEU A 23 -2.06 -14.44 -3.45
CA LEU A 23 -1.39 -13.32 -4.10
C LEU A 23 -0.55 -13.81 -5.28
N PRO A 24 -0.50 -13.06 -6.39
CA PRO A 24 0.32 -13.42 -7.53
C PRO A 24 1.81 -13.42 -7.15
N MET A 25 2.52 -14.38 -7.73
CA MET A 25 3.98 -14.48 -7.62
C MET A 25 4.59 -13.88 -8.89
N PHE A 26 5.61 -13.07 -8.70
CA PHE A 26 6.38 -12.47 -9.79
C PHE A 26 7.81 -13.02 -9.78
N SER A 27 8.40 -13.20 -10.95
CA SER A 27 9.82 -13.57 -11.07
C SER A 27 10.71 -12.39 -10.67
N ALA A 28 11.94 -12.71 -10.28
CA ALA A 28 12.94 -11.68 -10.09
C ALA A 28 13.19 -10.89 -11.39
N LEU A 29 13.49 -9.61 -11.24
CA LEU A 29 13.87 -8.78 -12.39
C LEU A 29 15.19 -9.30 -12.98
N GLU A 30 15.19 -9.62 -14.27
CA GLU A 30 16.37 -10.00 -15.02
C GLU A 30 16.72 -8.88 -16.01
N GLY A 31 17.92 -8.32 -15.85
CA GLY A 31 18.43 -7.25 -16.71
C GLY A 31 17.90 -5.86 -16.40
N ASP A 32 18.10 -4.95 -17.35
CA ASP A 32 17.71 -3.54 -17.22
C ASP A 32 16.29 -3.31 -17.70
N LEU A 33 15.54 -2.51 -16.94
CA LEU A 33 14.20 -2.06 -17.29
C LEU A 33 14.16 -0.53 -17.39
N ARG A 34 13.59 -0.01 -18.48
CA ARG A 34 13.29 1.42 -18.62
C ARG A 34 11.80 1.65 -18.43
N THR A 35 11.46 2.64 -17.63
CA THR A 35 10.09 3.04 -17.35
C THR A 35 10.05 4.53 -16.99
N ASP A 36 8.89 5.17 -17.10
CA ASP A 36 8.74 6.58 -16.74
C ASP A 36 8.75 6.78 -15.21
N VAL A 37 8.16 5.82 -14.49
CA VAL A 37 8.06 5.85 -13.02
C VAL A 37 8.46 4.51 -12.43
N LEU A 38 9.43 4.52 -11.51
CA LEU A 38 9.78 3.37 -10.69
C LEU A 38 9.14 3.49 -9.31
N ILE A 39 8.39 2.48 -8.90
CA ILE A 39 7.79 2.37 -7.57
C ILE A 39 8.57 1.32 -6.79
N ILE A 40 9.07 1.68 -5.62
CA ILE A 40 9.83 0.79 -4.75
C ILE A 40 8.94 0.43 -3.55
N GLY A 41 8.63 -0.85 -3.43
CA GLY A 41 7.80 -1.43 -2.38
C GLY A 41 6.40 -1.81 -2.84
N GLY A 42 6.06 -3.10 -2.68
CA GLY A 42 4.79 -3.71 -3.06
C GLY A 42 3.74 -3.74 -1.95
N GLY A 43 3.78 -2.79 -1.02
CA GLY A 43 2.72 -2.58 -0.04
C GLY A 43 1.51 -1.84 -0.63
N LEU A 44 0.53 -1.52 0.23
CA LEU A 44 -0.71 -0.86 -0.17
C LEU A 44 -0.47 0.44 -0.94
N ALA A 45 0.43 1.30 -0.44
CA ALA A 45 0.73 2.58 -1.08
C ALA A 45 1.33 2.40 -2.48
N GLY A 46 2.31 1.49 -2.64
CA GLY A 46 2.94 1.22 -3.93
C GLY A 46 1.97 0.64 -4.95
N LEU A 47 1.14 -0.31 -4.53
CA LEU A 47 0.12 -0.92 -5.40
C LEU A 47 -0.93 0.08 -5.86
N LEU A 48 -1.43 0.94 -4.95
CA LEU A 48 -2.39 1.99 -5.30
C LEU A 48 -1.77 3.04 -6.23
N CYS A 49 -0.49 3.38 -6.02
CA CYS A 49 0.25 4.28 -6.90
C CYS A 49 0.38 3.68 -8.30
N ALA A 50 0.82 2.41 -8.41
CA ALA A 50 0.93 1.70 -9.68
C ALA A 50 -0.42 1.63 -10.42
N TRP A 51 -1.49 1.29 -9.70
CA TRP A 51 -2.83 1.25 -10.24
C TRP A 51 -3.29 2.61 -10.79
N ARG A 52 -3.07 3.70 -10.06
CA ARG A 52 -3.41 5.06 -10.49
C ARG A 52 -2.62 5.49 -11.74
N LEU A 53 -1.30 5.24 -11.75
CA LEU A 53 -0.43 5.56 -12.88
C LEU A 53 -0.81 4.78 -14.14
N THR A 54 -1.07 3.49 -14.01
CA THR A 54 -1.52 2.64 -15.11
C THR A 54 -2.83 3.14 -15.70
N ARG A 55 -3.80 3.53 -14.87
CA ARG A 55 -5.07 4.11 -15.33
C ARG A 55 -4.91 5.48 -15.99
N ALA A 56 -3.87 6.21 -15.63
CA ALA A 56 -3.51 7.48 -16.26
C ALA A 56 -2.68 7.30 -17.56
N GLY A 57 -2.39 6.06 -17.96
CA GLY A 57 -1.59 5.74 -19.15
C GLY A 57 -0.10 6.00 -18.97
N VAL A 58 0.38 6.13 -17.73
CA VAL A 58 1.79 6.34 -17.42
C VAL A 58 2.48 4.98 -17.28
N ALA A 59 3.58 4.78 -18.02
CA ALA A 59 4.39 3.58 -17.91
C ALA A 59 5.09 3.54 -16.55
N CYS A 60 4.79 2.53 -15.75
CA CYS A 60 5.40 2.35 -14.44
C CYS A 60 5.84 0.91 -14.19
N ALA A 61 6.87 0.75 -13.36
CA ALA A 61 7.30 -0.53 -12.85
C ALA A 61 7.28 -0.48 -11.32
N LEU A 62 6.85 -1.58 -10.70
CA LEU A 62 6.89 -1.76 -9.27
C LEU A 62 7.85 -2.89 -8.93
N ILE A 63 8.79 -2.62 -8.03
CA ILE A 63 9.71 -3.61 -7.50
C ILE A 63 9.47 -3.82 -6.02
N GLU A 64 9.58 -5.07 -5.58
CA GLU A 64 9.41 -5.51 -4.20
C GLU A 64 10.50 -6.50 -3.83
N GLU A 65 11.08 -6.37 -2.66
CA GLU A 65 12.18 -7.21 -2.20
C GLU A 65 11.74 -8.68 -1.96
N ASN A 66 10.53 -8.87 -1.46
CA ASN A 66 10.02 -10.18 -1.08
C ASN A 66 8.77 -10.56 -1.87
N ARG A 67 7.61 -10.26 -1.29
CA ARG A 67 6.29 -10.52 -1.85
C ARG A 67 5.41 -9.29 -1.67
N ILE A 68 4.59 -9.01 -2.65
CA ILE A 68 3.61 -7.94 -2.54
C ILE A 68 2.71 -8.18 -1.32
N MET A 69 2.32 -7.10 -0.63
CA MET A 69 1.46 -7.10 0.56
C MET A 69 2.00 -7.90 1.77
N HIS A 70 3.22 -8.44 1.70
CA HIS A 70 3.77 -9.30 2.77
C HIS A 70 4.14 -8.53 4.05
N GLY A 71 4.38 -7.24 3.97
CA GLY A 71 4.76 -6.41 5.11
C GLY A 71 3.57 -6.00 5.99
N VAL A 72 3.62 -4.77 6.50
CA VAL A 72 2.58 -4.18 7.36
C VAL A 72 1.20 -4.19 6.69
N SER A 73 1.15 -4.05 5.36
CA SER A 73 -0.12 -4.03 4.62
C SER A 73 -0.91 -5.33 4.73
N GLY A 74 -0.26 -6.49 4.74
CA GLY A 74 -0.93 -7.78 4.93
C GLY A 74 -1.30 -8.10 6.38
N ARG A 75 -0.80 -7.31 7.34
CA ARG A 75 -0.99 -7.54 8.78
C ARG A 75 -1.73 -6.39 9.47
N THR A 76 -2.34 -5.51 8.70
CA THR A 76 -3.14 -4.41 9.23
C THR A 76 -4.49 -4.90 9.73
N THR A 77 -5.16 -4.12 10.59
CA THR A 77 -6.55 -4.36 10.98
C THR A 77 -7.56 -4.09 9.86
N ALA A 78 -7.09 -3.69 8.68
CA ALA A 78 -7.90 -3.36 7.50
C ALA A 78 -8.99 -2.30 7.74
N LYS A 79 -8.83 -1.46 8.76
CA LYS A 79 -9.76 -0.39 9.06
C LYS A 79 -9.58 0.76 8.06
N VAL A 80 -10.58 0.98 7.22
CA VAL A 80 -10.63 2.09 6.26
C VAL A 80 -11.56 3.17 6.82
N THR A 81 -11.02 4.32 7.20
CA THR A 81 -11.76 5.39 7.88
C THR A 81 -11.10 6.75 7.65
N SER A 82 -11.88 7.82 7.63
CA SER A 82 -11.39 9.20 7.70
C SER A 82 -11.15 9.69 9.12
N GLN A 83 -11.55 8.90 10.14
CA GLN A 83 -11.38 9.24 11.54
C GLN A 83 -10.10 8.62 12.13
N HIS A 84 -9.09 9.45 12.34
CA HIS A 84 -7.79 9.04 12.87
C HIS A 84 -7.58 9.61 14.29
N GLY A 85 -8.31 9.08 15.27
CA GLY A 85 -8.28 9.57 16.65
C GLY A 85 -8.66 11.06 16.74
N CYS A 86 -7.90 11.85 17.48
CA CYS A 86 -8.15 13.29 17.67
C CYS A 86 -7.39 14.18 16.67
N ILE A 87 -7.09 13.69 15.45
CA ILE A 87 -6.25 14.43 14.50
C ILE A 87 -6.87 15.77 14.09
N TYR A 88 -8.20 15.84 13.94
CA TYR A 88 -8.86 17.07 13.51
C TYR A 88 -8.73 18.20 14.54
N GLY A 89 -8.80 17.90 15.84
CA GLY A 89 -8.53 18.88 16.88
C GLY A 89 -7.12 19.44 16.77
N LYS A 90 -6.12 18.57 16.61
CA LYS A 90 -4.73 18.99 16.42
C LYS A 90 -4.53 19.84 15.16
N LEU A 91 -5.18 19.48 14.06
CA LEU A 91 -5.09 20.25 12.81
C LEU A 91 -5.74 21.62 12.94
N LEU A 92 -6.89 21.70 13.61
CA LEU A 92 -7.56 22.97 13.90
C LEU A 92 -6.67 23.88 14.73
N ASP A 93 -6.06 23.36 15.81
CA ASP A 93 -5.24 24.12 16.72
C ASP A 93 -3.92 24.60 16.08
N GLN A 94 -3.28 23.75 15.27
CA GLN A 94 -1.95 24.03 14.70
C GLN A 94 -1.99 24.72 13.34
N PHE A 95 -2.97 24.41 12.50
CA PHE A 95 -2.99 24.81 11.09
C PHE A 95 -4.31 25.50 10.66
N GLY A 96 -5.26 25.59 11.57
CA GLY A 96 -6.55 26.24 11.33
C GLY A 96 -7.56 25.39 10.57
N THR A 97 -8.75 25.96 10.40
CA THR A 97 -9.94 25.27 9.88
C THR A 97 -9.75 24.78 8.44
N GLU A 98 -9.08 25.56 7.61
CA GLU A 98 -8.93 25.22 6.19
C GLU A 98 -8.06 23.96 6.00
N ALA A 99 -6.97 23.84 6.76
CA ALA A 99 -6.12 22.65 6.73
C ALA A 99 -6.86 21.41 7.24
N ALA A 100 -7.63 21.53 8.30
CA ALA A 100 -8.45 20.45 8.83
C ALA A 100 -9.53 20.02 7.83
N ARG A 101 -10.17 20.96 7.13
CA ARG A 101 -11.16 20.69 6.08
C ARG A 101 -10.53 19.96 4.89
N LEU A 102 -9.38 20.44 4.41
CA LEU A 102 -8.66 19.81 3.31
C LEU A 102 -8.24 18.36 3.66
N TYR A 103 -7.72 18.17 4.86
CA TYR A 103 -7.36 16.83 5.33
C TYR A 103 -8.57 15.89 5.36
N TRP A 104 -9.70 16.35 5.88
CA TRP A 104 -10.95 15.60 5.87
C TRP A 104 -11.38 15.24 4.43
N GLN A 105 -11.41 16.22 3.53
CA GLN A 105 -11.81 16.02 2.13
C GLN A 105 -10.96 14.96 1.43
N VAL A 106 -9.63 15.04 1.56
CA VAL A 106 -8.71 14.07 0.96
C VAL A 106 -8.96 12.64 1.48
N ASN A 107 -9.26 12.51 2.77
CA ASN A 107 -9.57 11.20 3.34
C ASN A 107 -10.95 10.66 2.88
N GLU A 108 -11.97 11.51 2.74
CA GLU A 108 -13.27 11.10 2.19
C GLU A 108 -13.14 10.67 0.70
N ASP A 109 -12.36 11.40 -0.08
CA ASP A 109 -12.07 11.04 -1.48
C ASP A 109 -11.34 9.69 -1.55
N ALA A 110 -10.41 9.43 -0.64
CA ALA A 110 -9.73 8.14 -0.52
C ALA A 110 -10.71 7.01 -0.15
N LEU A 111 -11.64 7.24 0.78
CA LEU A 111 -12.69 6.28 1.13
C LEU A 111 -13.59 5.96 -0.07
N ALA A 112 -13.96 6.96 -0.87
CA ALA A 112 -14.73 6.75 -2.08
C ALA A 112 -13.96 5.88 -3.10
N ALA A 113 -12.66 6.16 -3.29
CA ALA A 113 -11.80 5.37 -4.17
C ALA A 113 -11.66 3.91 -3.70
N PHE A 114 -11.54 3.66 -2.39
CA PHE A 114 -11.52 2.29 -1.84
C PHE A 114 -12.84 1.54 -2.11
N ARG A 115 -13.99 2.20 -2.00
CA ARG A 115 -15.29 1.58 -2.32
C ARG A 115 -15.41 1.19 -3.80
N GLU A 116 -14.79 1.95 -4.69
CA GLU A 116 -14.74 1.59 -6.12
C GLU A 116 -13.85 0.37 -6.38
N LEU A 117 -12.72 0.27 -5.67
CA LEU A 117 -11.80 -0.87 -5.79
C LEU A 117 -12.39 -2.18 -5.24
N ALA A 118 -13.28 -2.10 -4.27
CA ALA A 118 -13.91 -3.26 -3.62
C ALA A 118 -15.13 -3.82 -4.37
N ARG A 119 -15.53 -3.22 -5.50
CA ARG A 119 -16.65 -3.68 -6.36
C ARG A 119 -16.19 -4.61 -7.46
#